data_01c6f8249f0fcbabb3095028ee115117
#
_entry.id   01c6f8249f0fcbabb3095028ee115117
#
_cell.length_a   1.000
_cell.length_b   1.000
_cell.length_c   1.000
_cell.angle_alpha   90.00
_cell.angle_beta   90.00
_cell.angle_gamma   90.00
#
_symmetry.space_group_name_H-M   'P 1'
#
loop_
_entity.id
_entity.type
_entity.pdbx_description
1 polymer ?
#
loop_
_entity_poly.entity_id
_entity_poly.type
_entity_poly.pdbx_seq_one_letter_code
_entity_poly.pdbx_strand_id
1 'polypeptide(L)'
;MSFLDDPQVRRNVDRLPIEFDDYGFDRFGLSKSTVARAYSPMAHAYRRYLKVTAFGLENVPAEGRALIIANHSGGIGWDAGMILTSLLLNDDAPRLGQGMAEYFLTRSPFMRPWLRRLGHLTGLPEHGEQLLRDERLLVVFPEGARGAGKLYKDRYKLVHFGTGFMRLALKTSSPIIPCAFIGGEETFPQLYHIKWLAKLVNGPFVPVAPQLIFLPLPVACQVYYGPPMQFEGDGSEPDHVIQQYIEEVRHSMERLISAGLDARPRSFMFERMPDPKKEHRR
;
A
#
# COMPACT_ATOMS: atom_id res chain seq x y z
N MET A 1 5.64 -18.43 20.21
CA MET A 1 6.12 -17.74 19.00
C MET A 1 6.47 -16.32 19.37
N SER A 2 7.69 -15.88 19.11
CA SER A 2 8.09 -14.49 19.39
C SER A 2 7.33 -13.54 18.47
N PHE A 3 6.76 -12.47 19.00
CA PHE A 3 6.10 -11.39 18.25
C PHE A 3 7.01 -10.76 17.18
N LEU A 4 8.33 -10.82 17.37
CA LEU A 4 9.33 -10.26 16.49
C LEU A 4 9.88 -11.27 15.45
N ASP A 5 9.37 -12.50 15.42
CA ASP A 5 9.89 -13.56 14.58
C ASP A 5 8.77 -14.47 14.07
N ASP A 6 8.27 -14.15 12.89
CA ASP A 6 7.17 -14.87 12.23
C ASP A 6 7.76 -15.83 11.17
N PRO A 7 7.55 -17.15 11.30
CA PRO A 7 8.11 -18.14 10.37
C PRO A 7 7.61 -18.01 8.93
N GLN A 8 6.35 -17.56 8.72
CA GLN A 8 5.83 -17.33 7.37
C GLN A 8 6.52 -16.12 6.72
N VAL A 9 6.70 -15.05 7.48
CA VAL A 9 7.43 -13.88 6.98
C VAL A 9 8.85 -14.26 6.57
N ARG A 10 9.56 -15.03 7.39
CA ARG A 10 10.93 -15.50 7.04
C ARG A 10 10.93 -16.32 5.76
N ARG A 11 10.11 -17.37 5.68
CA ARG A 11 10.02 -18.20 4.47
C ARG A 11 9.73 -17.38 3.23
N ASN A 12 8.80 -16.44 3.32
CA ASN A 12 8.39 -15.65 2.17
C ASN A 12 9.44 -14.61 1.79
N VAL A 13 10.17 -14.03 2.75
CA VAL A 13 11.32 -13.16 2.48
C VAL A 13 12.44 -13.93 1.77
N ASP A 14 12.64 -15.23 2.10
CA ASP A 14 13.64 -16.07 1.42
C ASP A 14 13.25 -16.43 -0.02
N ARG A 15 11.96 -16.37 -0.35
CA ARG A 15 11.40 -16.69 -1.68
C ARG A 15 11.17 -15.47 -2.55
N LEU A 16 11.51 -14.25 -2.08
CA LEU A 16 11.31 -13.05 -2.86
C LEU A 16 12.10 -13.10 -4.18
N PRO A 17 11.52 -12.72 -5.32
CA PRO A 17 12.22 -12.64 -6.60
C PRO A 17 13.12 -11.38 -6.64
N ILE A 18 14.06 -11.30 -5.72
CA ILE A 18 14.99 -10.18 -5.52
C ILE A 18 16.37 -10.76 -5.28
N GLU A 19 17.35 -10.30 -6.04
CA GLU A 19 18.75 -10.64 -5.81
C GLU A 19 19.31 -9.93 -4.58
N PHE A 20 19.92 -10.70 -3.70
CA PHE A 20 20.62 -10.21 -2.50
C PHE A 20 22.08 -10.65 -2.54
N ASP A 21 22.95 -9.78 -2.03
CA ASP A 21 24.36 -10.13 -1.81
C ASP A 21 24.55 -11.08 -0.61
N ASP A 22 25.78 -11.51 -0.36
CA ASP A 22 26.14 -12.42 0.75
C ASP A 22 25.80 -11.85 2.14
N TYR A 23 25.59 -10.53 2.25
CA TYR A 23 25.21 -9.85 3.48
C TYR A 23 23.69 -9.64 3.60
N GLY A 24 22.93 -10.06 2.58
CA GLY A 24 21.46 -9.91 2.53
C GLY A 24 20.98 -8.52 2.17
N PHE A 25 21.75 -7.77 1.38
CA PHE A 25 21.35 -6.48 0.82
C PHE A 25 21.15 -6.58 -0.69
N ASP A 26 20.15 -5.86 -1.20
CA ASP A 26 20.05 -5.63 -2.63
C ASP A 26 20.86 -4.36 -3.05
N ARG A 27 20.94 -4.13 -4.35
CA ARG A 27 21.66 -2.97 -4.92
C ARG A 27 21.11 -1.60 -4.53
N PHE A 28 19.86 -1.53 -4.02
CA PHE A 28 19.23 -0.29 -3.54
C PHE A 28 19.37 -0.10 -2.02
N GLY A 29 19.91 -1.09 -1.31
CA GLY A 29 20.11 -1.08 0.13
C GLY A 29 18.91 -1.64 0.93
N LEU A 30 18.00 -2.35 0.25
CA LEU A 30 16.98 -3.19 0.88
C LEU A 30 17.69 -4.29 1.70
N SER A 31 17.25 -4.53 2.92
CA SER A 31 17.86 -5.53 3.81
C SER A 31 16.88 -6.65 4.14
N LYS A 32 17.25 -7.87 3.74
CA LYS A 32 16.48 -9.08 3.98
C LYS A 32 16.13 -9.28 5.46
N SER A 33 17.10 -9.11 6.35
CA SER A 33 16.92 -9.23 7.80
C SER A 33 16.06 -8.10 8.39
N THR A 34 16.13 -6.89 7.83
CA THR A 34 15.31 -5.75 8.28
C THR A 34 13.85 -5.96 7.86
N VAL A 35 13.61 -6.43 6.64
CA VAL A 35 12.26 -6.80 6.15
C VAL A 35 11.67 -7.87 7.06
N ALA A 36 12.35 -8.97 7.31
CA ALA A 36 11.85 -10.05 8.17
C ALA A 36 11.47 -9.54 9.56
N ARG A 37 12.32 -8.72 10.19
CA ARG A 37 12.04 -8.15 11.52
C ARG A 37 10.90 -7.15 11.54
N ALA A 38 10.78 -6.30 10.53
CA ALA A 38 9.74 -5.28 10.48
C ALA A 38 8.37 -5.88 10.14
N TYR A 39 8.33 -6.85 9.22
CA TYR A 39 7.07 -7.46 8.80
C TYR A 39 6.54 -8.53 9.77
N SER A 40 7.36 -9.09 10.67
CA SER A 40 6.87 -10.03 11.69
C SER A 40 5.79 -9.41 12.61
N PRO A 41 6.00 -8.25 13.25
CA PRO A 41 4.94 -7.59 14.01
C PRO A 41 3.78 -7.12 13.11
N MET A 42 4.05 -6.71 11.85
CA MET A 42 3.00 -6.34 10.90
C MET A 42 2.11 -7.54 10.55
N ALA A 43 2.69 -8.72 10.37
CA ALA A 43 1.95 -9.98 10.15
C ALA A 43 1.04 -10.32 11.34
N HIS A 44 1.50 -10.08 12.56
CA HIS A 44 0.68 -10.24 13.76
C HIS A 44 -0.50 -9.24 13.77
N ALA A 45 -0.22 -7.96 13.50
CA ALA A 45 -1.26 -6.92 13.41
C ALA A 45 -2.27 -7.26 12.29
N TYR A 46 -1.79 -7.70 11.13
CA TYR A 46 -2.59 -8.13 9.98
C TYR A 46 -3.56 -9.25 10.36
N ARG A 47 -3.07 -10.34 11.00
CA ARG A 47 -3.89 -11.52 11.29
C ARG A 47 -4.78 -11.38 12.53
N ARG A 48 -4.28 -10.72 13.57
CA ARG A 48 -4.90 -10.73 14.90
C ARG A 48 -5.59 -9.43 15.27
N TYR A 49 -4.98 -8.31 14.94
CA TYR A 49 -5.46 -7.00 15.39
C TYR A 49 -6.45 -6.39 14.41
N LEU A 50 -6.03 -6.18 13.16
CA LEU A 50 -6.86 -5.61 12.08
C LEU A 50 -7.59 -6.71 11.28
N LYS A 51 -7.32 -7.98 11.54
CA LYS A 51 -7.99 -9.14 10.92
C LYS A 51 -8.18 -8.98 9.42
N VAL A 52 -7.11 -8.58 8.73
CA VAL A 52 -7.16 -8.21 7.32
C VAL A 52 -7.44 -9.44 6.45
N THR A 53 -8.33 -9.29 5.49
CA THR A 53 -8.58 -10.29 4.45
C THR A 53 -8.25 -9.68 3.10
N ALA A 54 -7.40 -10.36 2.31
CA ALA A 54 -7.05 -9.95 0.96
C ALA A 54 -7.77 -10.80 -0.08
N PHE A 55 -8.27 -10.14 -1.13
CA PHE A 55 -8.99 -10.73 -2.26
C PHE A 55 -8.30 -10.34 -3.57
N GLY A 56 -8.26 -11.25 -4.54
CA GLY A 56 -7.69 -10.97 -5.85
C GLY A 56 -6.16 -10.95 -5.88
N LEU A 57 -5.47 -11.54 -4.88
CA LEU A 57 -4.00 -11.63 -4.87
C LEU A 57 -3.44 -12.36 -6.11
N GLU A 58 -4.23 -13.20 -6.75
CA GLU A 58 -3.92 -13.85 -8.03
C GLU A 58 -3.77 -12.87 -9.20
N ASN A 59 -4.30 -11.64 -9.08
CA ASN A 59 -4.12 -10.57 -10.06
C ASN A 59 -2.75 -9.87 -9.96
N VAL A 60 -2.02 -10.12 -8.87
CA VAL A 60 -0.67 -9.57 -8.70
C VAL A 60 0.32 -10.53 -9.34
N PRO A 61 1.12 -10.09 -10.33
CA PRO A 61 2.10 -10.94 -10.98
C PRO A 61 3.09 -11.56 -9.98
N ALA A 62 3.37 -12.86 -10.10
CA ALA A 62 4.34 -13.55 -9.24
C ALA A 62 5.75 -12.96 -9.37
N GLU A 63 6.10 -12.49 -10.55
CA GLU A 63 7.39 -11.90 -10.91
C GLU A 63 7.18 -10.70 -11.84
N GLY A 64 8.24 -9.96 -12.10
CA GLY A 64 8.21 -8.85 -13.03
C GLY A 64 7.69 -7.54 -12.41
N ARG A 65 7.78 -6.49 -13.22
CA ARG A 65 7.36 -5.13 -12.83
C ARG A 65 5.84 -5.00 -12.81
N ALA A 66 5.35 -4.28 -11.82
CA ALA A 66 3.96 -3.84 -11.78
C ALA A 66 3.78 -2.65 -10.84
N LEU A 67 2.71 -1.87 -11.04
CA LEU A 67 2.29 -0.82 -10.12
C LEU A 67 0.97 -1.21 -9.46
N ILE A 68 0.94 -1.26 -8.14
CA ILE A 68 -0.31 -1.30 -7.38
C ILE A 68 -0.72 0.13 -7.09
N ILE A 69 -1.91 0.51 -7.52
CA ILE A 69 -2.48 1.84 -7.30
C ILE A 69 -3.59 1.71 -6.30
N ALA A 70 -3.39 2.28 -5.11
CA ALA A 70 -4.29 2.12 -3.97
C ALA A 70 -4.87 3.45 -3.46
N ASN A 71 -6.08 3.41 -2.87
CA ASN A 71 -6.62 4.53 -2.11
C ASN A 71 -5.83 4.71 -0.80
N HIS A 72 -5.64 5.95 -0.38
CA HIS A 72 -4.91 6.27 0.84
C HIS A 72 -5.89 6.66 1.96
N SER A 73 -5.67 6.06 3.14
CA SER A 73 -6.57 6.22 4.29
C SER A 73 -5.82 6.05 5.62
N GLY A 74 -6.46 6.37 6.74
CA GLY A 74 -5.92 6.04 8.05
C GLY A 74 -4.72 6.85 8.55
N GLY A 75 -4.46 8.03 7.96
CA GLY A 75 -3.61 9.12 8.47
C GLY A 75 -2.10 8.86 8.64
N ILE A 76 -1.70 7.68 9.06
CA ILE A 76 -0.30 7.36 9.45
C ILE A 76 0.27 6.14 8.70
N GLY A 77 -0.38 5.69 7.62
CA GLY A 77 0.14 4.65 6.73
C GLY A 77 -0.14 3.20 7.17
N TRP A 78 -1.11 2.97 8.04
CA TRP A 78 -1.55 1.60 8.36
C TRP A 78 -2.10 0.84 7.15
N ASP A 79 -2.81 1.54 6.26
CA ASP A 79 -3.26 1.03 4.97
C ASP A 79 -2.09 0.52 4.13
N ALA A 80 -1.05 1.34 3.94
CA ALA A 80 0.17 0.94 3.25
C ALA A 80 0.81 -0.28 3.92
N GLY A 81 0.97 -0.26 5.24
CA GLY A 81 1.53 -1.39 5.99
C GLY A 81 0.75 -2.67 5.79
N MET A 82 -0.58 -2.63 5.75
CA MET A 82 -1.42 -3.82 5.56
C MET A 82 -1.43 -4.32 4.12
N ILE A 83 -1.46 -3.43 3.12
CA ILE A 83 -1.32 -3.78 1.71
C ILE A 83 0.03 -4.47 1.48
N LEU A 84 1.13 -3.87 1.91
CA LEU A 84 2.48 -4.42 1.78
C LEU A 84 2.61 -5.79 2.50
N THR A 85 1.99 -5.91 3.68
CA THR A 85 2.00 -7.17 4.43
C THR A 85 1.19 -8.25 3.72
N SER A 86 0.05 -7.92 3.10
CA SER A 86 -0.75 -8.91 2.36
C SER A 86 -0.02 -9.49 1.16
N LEU A 87 0.78 -8.67 0.46
CA LEU A 87 1.63 -9.10 -0.65
C LEU A 87 2.73 -10.07 -0.19
N LEU A 88 3.39 -9.73 0.92
CA LEU A 88 4.44 -10.59 1.48
C LEU A 88 3.90 -11.90 2.06
N LEU A 89 2.69 -11.88 2.64
CA LEU A 89 2.06 -13.07 3.23
C LEU A 89 1.34 -13.96 2.21
N ASN A 90 1.38 -13.65 0.93
CA ASN A 90 0.88 -14.50 -0.13
C ASN A 90 1.82 -15.71 -0.30
N ASP A 91 1.43 -16.88 0.22
CA ASP A 91 2.27 -18.08 0.15
C ASP A 91 2.40 -18.65 -1.27
N ASP A 92 1.47 -18.38 -2.17
CA ASP A 92 1.53 -18.84 -3.56
C ASP A 92 2.62 -18.08 -4.34
N ALA A 93 2.65 -16.76 -4.19
CA ALA A 93 3.58 -15.86 -4.89
C ALA A 93 3.94 -14.66 -3.98
N PRO A 94 4.88 -14.82 -3.04
CA PRO A 94 5.24 -13.73 -2.14
C PRO A 94 5.94 -12.60 -2.90
N ARG A 95 5.46 -11.39 -2.73
CA ARG A 95 6.06 -10.18 -3.32
C ARG A 95 6.34 -9.15 -2.24
N LEU A 96 7.45 -8.45 -2.37
CA LEU A 96 7.72 -7.26 -1.59
C LEU A 96 7.26 -6.04 -2.38
N GLY A 97 6.15 -5.44 -1.96
CA GLY A 97 5.75 -4.14 -2.47
C GLY A 97 6.71 -3.06 -1.97
N GLN A 98 7.22 -2.22 -2.89
CA GLN A 98 8.11 -1.12 -2.55
C GLN A 98 7.35 0.20 -2.70
N GLY A 99 7.23 0.96 -1.62
CA GLY A 99 6.53 2.24 -1.61
C GLY A 99 7.46 3.41 -1.96
N MET A 100 6.88 4.47 -2.49
CA MET A 100 7.55 5.74 -2.66
C MET A 100 7.24 6.63 -1.47
N ALA A 101 8.21 6.82 -0.58
CA ALA A 101 8.03 7.57 0.64
C ALA A 101 7.95 9.07 0.38
N GLU A 102 7.04 9.74 1.06
CA GLU A 102 6.91 11.20 1.03
C GLU A 102 8.22 11.88 1.42
N TYR A 103 8.52 12.98 0.74
CA TYR A 103 9.80 13.70 0.88
C TYR A 103 10.10 14.11 2.33
N PHE A 104 9.09 14.50 3.10
CA PHE A 104 9.29 14.92 4.49
C PHE A 104 9.77 13.76 5.39
N LEU A 105 9.38 12.51 5.12
CA LEU A 105 9.85 11.33 5.84
C LEU A 105 11.32 11.04 5.53
N THR A 106 11.69 11.18 4.26
CA THR A 106 13.05 10.89 3.81
C THR A 106 14.07 11.97 4.16
N ARG A 107 13.63 13.16 4.60
CA ARG A 107 14.53 14.20 5.18
C ARG A 107 15.02 13.84 6.57
N SER A 108 14.29 13.00 7.31
CA SER A 108 14.72 12.57 8.64
C SER A 108 15.96 11.68 8.56
N PRO A 109 17.06 12.01 9.25
CA PRO A 109 18.28 11.22 9.23
C PRO A 109 18.11 9.83 9.85
N PHE A 110 17.08 9.64 10.68
CA PHE A 110 16.75 8.35 11.30
C PHE A 110 15.78 7.52 10.43
N MET A 111 14.78 8.17 9.82
CA MET A 111 13.76 7.47 9.03
C MET A 111 14.30 7.03 7.67
N ARG A 112 15.10 7.87 7.00
CA ARG A 112 15.62 7.57 5.66
C ARG A 112 16.39 6.25 5.57
N PRO A 113 17.38 5.95 6.44
CA PRO A 113 18.09 4.66 6.39
C PRO A 113 17.18 3.48 6.67
N TRP A 114 16.20 3.63 7.56
CA TRP A 114 15.26 2.58 7.91
C TRP A 114 14.28 2.29 6.75
N LEU A 115 13.70 3.31 6.15
CA LEU A 115 12.82 3.19 4.97
C LEU A 115 13.56 2.52 3.80
N ARG A 116 14.82 2.93 3.54
CA ARG A 116 15.64 2.34 2.50
C ARG A 116 15.88 0.84 2.74
N ARG A 117 16.15 0.44 3.98
CA ARG A 117 16.33 -0.98 4.35
C ARG A 117 15.06 -1.80 4.22
N LEU A 118 13.89 -1.16 4.18
CA LEU A 118 12.60 -1.78 3.87
C LEU A 118 12.25 -1.72 2.38
N GLY A 119 13.11 -1.14 1.54
CA GLY A 119 12.90 -1.00 0.10
C GLY A 119 12.10 0.23 -0.31
N HIS A 120 11.81 1.14 0.62
CA HIS A 120 11.08 2.36 0.31
C HIS A 120 12.05 3.49 -0.05
N LEU A 121 11.93 3.99 -1.27
CA LEU A 121 12.75 5.09 -1.76
C LEU A 121 11.98 6.42 -1.67
N THR A 122 12.72 7.54 -1.78
CA THR A 122 12.09 8.86 -1.88
C THR A 122 11.23 8.95 -3.13
N GLY A 123 10.06 9.56 -3.02
CA GLY A 123 9.06 9.70 -4.09
C GLY A 123 9.49 10.57 -5.26
N LEU A 124 10.63 10.24 -5.88
CA LEU A 124 11.14 10.86 -7.11
C LEU A 124 10.83 9.93 -8.30
N PRO A 125 10.38 10.48 -9.45
CA PRO A 125 10.07 9.68 -10.64
C PRO A 125 11.21 8.74 -11.06
N GLU A 126 12.46 9.19 -10.95
CA GLU A 126 13.65 8.44 -11.31
C GLU A 126 13.83 7.18 -10.45
N HIS A 127 13.52 7.27 -9.17
CA HIS A 127 13.58 6.11 -8.28
C HIS A 127 12.51 5.07 -8.62
N GLY A 128 11.29 5.52 -8.93
CA GLY A 128 10.22 4.65 -9.38
C GLY A 128 10.57 3.94 -10.69
N GLU A 129 11.13 4.68 -11.65
CA GLU A 129 11.59 4.13 -12.93
C GLU A 129 12.70 3.08 -12.72
N GLN A 130 13.70 3.36 -11.88
CA GLN A 130 14.76 2.41 -11.58
C GLN A 130 14.22 1.12 -10.98
N LEU A 131 13.28 1.20 -10.01
CA LEU A 131 12.67 0.03 -9.39
C LEU A 131 11.88 -0.79 -10.41
N LEU A 132 11.08 -0.17 -11.26
CA LEU A 132 10.30 -0.89 -12.28
C LEU A 132 11.18 -1.51 -13.34
N ARG A 133 12.27 -0.84 -13.79
CA ARG A 133 13.25 -1.43 -14.70
C ARG A 133 14.01 -2.60 -14.08
N ASP A 134 14.06 -2.67 -12.75
CA ASP A 134 14.60 -3.78 -11.96
C ASP A 134 13.54 -4.84 -11.60
N GLU A 135 12.44 -4.87 -12.36
CA GLU A 135 11.34 -5.84 -12.23
C GLU A 135 10.71 -5.86 -10.81
N ARG A 136 10.70 -4.72 -10.12
CA ARG A 136 10.10 -4.59 -8.78
C ARG A 136 8.61 -4.30 -8.83
N LEU A 137 7.93 -4.65 -7.75
CA LEU A 137 6.53 -4.32 -7.51
C LEU A 137 6.45 -3.00 -6.76
N LEU A 138 5.88 -1.97 -7.39
CA LEU A 138 5.73 -0.66 -6.80
C LEU A 138 4.31 -0.46 -6.25
N VAL A 139 4.19 0.13 -5.06
CA VAL A 139 2.89 0.51 -4.47
C VAL A 139 2.83 2.02 -4.39
N VAL A 140 1.82 2.61 -5.02
CA VAL A 140 1.64 4.05 -5.12
C VAL A 140 0.24 4.45 -4.68
N PHE A 141 0.18 5.51 -3.90
CA PHE A 141 -1.06 6.17 -3.47
C PHE A 141 -1.19 7.49 -4.26
N PRO A 142 -1.92 7.53 -5.38
CA PRO A 142 -1.93 8.69 -6.27
C PRO A 142 -2.61 9.91 -5.67
N GLU A 143 -3.38 9.72 -4.61
CA GLU A 143 -4.00 10.78 -3.81
C GLU A 143 -2.96 11.56 -2.97
N GLY A 144 -1.82 10.93 -2.65
CA GLY A 144 -0.77 11.49 -1.80
C GLY A 144 -1.28 11.90 -0.42
N ALA A 145 -0.63 12.90 0.18
CA ALA A 145 -1.01 13.42 1.50
C ALA A 145 -2.48 13.87 1.60
N ARG A 146 -3.12 14.24 0.48
CA ARG A 146 -4.55 14.61 0.47
C ARG A 146 -5.45 13.40 0.76
N GLY A 147 -5.09 12.22 0.24
CA GLY A 147 -5.78 10.97 0.52
C GLY A 147 -5.59 10.55 1.98
N ALA A 148 -4.35 10.52 2.47
CA ALA A 148 -4.03 10.21 3.86
C ALA A 148 -4.73 11.16 4.86
N GLY A 149 -4.89 12.43 4.49
CA GLY A 149 -5.54 13.46 5.30
C GLY A 149 -7.06 13.57 5.14
N LYS A 150 -7.75 12.64 4.51
CA LYS A 150 -9.22 12.70 4.41
C LYS A 150 -9.88 12.67 5.79
N LEU A 151 -10.86 13.53 5.98
CA LEU A 151 -11.69 13.48 7.19
C LEU A 151 -12.66 12.29 7.11
N TYR A 152 -13.04 11.74 8.25
CA TYR A 152 -13.94 10.59 8.34
C TYR A 152 -15.28 10.77 7.63
N LYS A 153 -15.81 12.00 7.57
CA LYS A 153 -17.04 12.34 6.82
C LYS A 153 -16.89 12.12 5.30
N ASP A 154 -15.66 12.15 4.78
CA ASP A 154 -15.33 11.98 3.37
C ASP A 154 -14.68 10.61 3.08
N ARG A 155 -14.83 9.65 4.02
CA ARG A 155 -14.29 8.30 3.88
C ARG A 155 -14.72 7.65 2.56
N TYR A 156 -13.83 6.85 1.99
CA TYR A 156 -14.00 6.13 0.73
C TYR A 156 -14.20 6.98 -0.53
N LYS A 157 -14.25 8.30 -0.42
CA LYS A 157 -14.24 9.18 -1.59
C LYS A 157 -12.82 9.31 -2.10
N LEU A 158 -12.58 8.94 -3.35
CA LEU A 158 -11.29 9.17 -4.00
C LEU A 158 -11.12 10.68 -4.28
N VAL A 159 -9.99 11.25 -3.88
CA VAL A 159 -9.62 12.62 -4.24
C VAL A 159 -8.83 12.64 -5.54
N HIS A 160 -8.40 13.83 -5.98
CA HIS A 160 -7.67 13.97 -7.24
C HIS A 160 -6.38 13.15 -7.26
N PHE A 161 -6.16 12.40 -8.34
CA PHE A 161 -4.95 11.63 -8.58
C PHE A 161 -3.88 12.47 -9.27
N GLY A 162 -2.62 12.33 -8.82
CA GLY A 162 -1.48 12.88 -9.53
C GLY A 162 -1.18 12.07 -10.81
N THR A 163 -0.62 12.71 -11.82
CA THR A 163 -0.34 12.08 -13.14
C THR A 163 0.93 11.20 -13.14
N GLY A 164 1.79 11.36 -12.14
CA GLY A 164 3.12 10.76 -12.13
C GLY A 164 3.14 9.23 -12.24
N PHE A 165 2.20 8.54 -11.60
CA PHE A 165 2.14 7.08 -11.65
C PHE A 165 1.77 6.56 -13.06
N MET A 166 0.87 7.26 -13.76
CA MET A 166 0.45 6.87 -15.10
C MET A 166 1.58 7.06 -16.11
N ARG A 167 2.26 8.23 -16.08
CA ARG A 167 3.43 8.48 -16.91
C ARG A 167 4.55 7.47 -16.65
N LEU A 168 4.74 7.09 -15.38
CA LEU A 168 5.71 6.07 -14.98
C LEU A 168 5.33 4.69 -15.53
N ALA A 169 4.05 4.29 -15.44
CA ALA A 169 3.55 3.02 -15.97
C ALA A 169 3.78 2.92 -17.47
N LEU A 170 3.43 3.97 -18.23
CA LEU A 170 3.63 4.04 -19.68
C LEU A 170 5.12 3.96 -20.04
N LYS A 171 5.97 4.79 -19.43
CA LYS A 171 7.41 4.85 -19.70
C LYS A 171 8.13 3.52 -19.46
N THR A 172 7.61 2.70 -18.55
CA THR A 172 8.20 1.41 -18.20
C THR A 172 7.41 0.23 -18.72
N SER A 173 6.32 0.46 -19.46
CA SER A 173 5.38 -0.55 -19.94
C SER A 173 4.93 -1.50 -18.82
N SER A 174 4.66 -0.93 -17.63
CA SER A 174 4.31 -1.69 -16.44
C SER A 174 2.79 -1.81 -16.30
N PRO A 175 2.24 -3.00 -16.04
CA PRO A 175 0.82 -3.17 -15.74
C PRO A 175 0.45 -2.46 -14.44
N ILE A 176 -0.76 -1.89 -14.41
CA ILE A 176 -1.36 -1.26 -13.25
C ILE A 176 -2.37 -2.22 -12.62
N ILE A 177 -2.24 -2.48 -11.32
CA ILE A 177 -3.19 -3.26 -10.55
C ILE A 177 -3.95 -2.30 -9.64
N PRO A 178 -5.23 -1.99 -9.92
CA PRO A 178 -6.04 -1.17 -9.04
C PRO A 178 -6.26 -1.92 -7.72
N CYS A 179 -6.12 -1.21 -6.61
CA CYS A 179 -6.25 -1.78 -5.29
C CYS A 179 -7.17 -0.92 -4.42
N ALA A 180 -8.03 -1.56 -3.65
CA ALA A 180 -8.87 -0.89 -2.68
C ALA A 180 -8.58 -1.40 -1.26
N PHE A 181 -8.30 -0.49 -0.34
CA PHE A 181 -8.19 -0.78 1.08
C PHE A 181 -9.45 -0.28 1.80
N ILE A 182 -10.14 -1.19 2.46
CA ILE A 182 -11.40 -0.94 3.16
C ILE A 182 -11.17 -1.10 4.67
N GLY A 183 -11.67 -0.17 5.47
CA GLY A 183 -11.49 -0.16 6.92
C GLY A 183 -10.46 0.84 7.43
N GLY A 184 -9.67 1.42 6.54
CA GLY A 184 -8.60 2.35 6.93
C GLY A 184 -9.11 3.60 7.63
N GLU A 185 -10.13 4.23 7.10
CA GLU A 185 -10.73 5.43 7.69
C GLU A 185 -11.41 5.14 9.04
N GLU A 186 -11.90 3.91 9.25
CA GLU A 186 -12.47 3.49 10.54
C GLU A 186 -11.39 3.12 11.55
N THR A 187 -10.22 2.64 11.11
CA THR A 187 -9.10 2.38 12.01
C THR A 187 -8.52 3.66 12.58
N PHE A 188 -8.57 4.76 11.82
CA PHE A 188 -8.09 6.07 12.24
C PHE A 188 -9.03 7.19 11.78
N PRO A 189 -10.21 7.35 12.42
CA PRO A 189 -11.21 8.32 11.99
C PRO A 189 -10.73 9.74 12.30
N GLN A 190 -10.26 10.44 11.27
CA GLN A 190 -9.81 11.83 11.37
C GLN A 190 -11.01 12.76 11.41
N LEU A 191 -11.23 13.42 12.55
CA LEU A 191 -12.37 14.31 12.75
C LEU A 191 -12.06 15.74 12.35
N TYR A 192 -10.80 16.17 12.56
CA TYR A 192 -10.35 17.54 12.32
C TYR A 192 -8.83 17.59 12.10
N HIS A 193 -8.32 18.67 11.49
CA HIS A 193 -6.88 18.93 11.35
C HIS A 193 -6.45 20.19 12.11
N ILE A 194 -5.40 20.09 12.89
CA ILE A 194 -4.81 21.22 13.60
C ILE A 194 -3.83 21.94 12.65
N LYS A 195 -4.32 22.94 11.90
CA LYS A 195 -3.56 23.62 10.84
C LYS A 195 -2.30 24.32 11.33
N TRP A 196 -2.35 24.97 12.51
CA TRP A 196 -1.20 25.69 13.04
C TRP A 196 -0.08 24.72 13.46
N LEU A 197 -0.44 23.57 14.02
CA LEU A 197 0.52 22.53 14.43
C LEU A 197 1.15 21.85 13.22
N ALA A 198 0.40 21.64 12.14
CA ALA A 198 0.92 21.12 10.88
C ALA A 198 2.04 22.01 10.32
N LYS A 199 1.89 23.34 10.39
CA LYS A 199 2.94 24.29 10.01
C LYS A 199 4.17 24.19 10.91
N LEU A 200 3.98 24.02 12.21
CA LEU A 200 5.10 23.90 13.18
C LEU A 200 5.95 22.65 12.95
N VAL A 201 5.32 21.52 12.62
CA VAL A 201 6.02 20.24 12.36
C VAL A 201 6.44 20.06 10.91
N ASN A 202 6.23 21.08 10.04
CA ASN A 202 6.46 21.01 8.60
C ASN A 202 5.80 19.78 7.93
N GLY A 203 4.63 19.40 8.44
CA GLY A 203 3.85 18.28 7.92
C GLY A 203 2.65 18.74 7.09
N PRO A 204 2.08 17.86 6.26
CA PRO A 204 0.92 18.18 5.43
C PRO A 204 -0.36 18.42 6.26
N PHE A 205 -0.49 17.72 7.38
CA PHE A 205 -1.59 17.87 8.34
C PHE A 205 -1.19 17.28 9.71
N VAL A 206 -1.91 17.68 10.75
CA VAL A 206 -1.88 17.01 12.06
C VAL A 206 -3.30 16.61 12.39
N PRO A 207 -3.61 15.31 12.36
CA PRO A 207 -4.98 14.83 12.54
C PRO A 207 -5.39 14.84 14.01
N VAL A 208 -6.66 15.10 14.25
CA VAL A 208 -7.33 14.83 15.53
C VAL A 208 -8.23 13.62 15.34
N ALA A 209 -7.92 12.55 16.06
CA ALA A 209 -8.68 11.33 16.07
C ALA A 209 -9.09 10.98 17.51
N PRO A 210 -10.13 10.15 17.73
CA PRO A 210 -10.59 9.78 19.07
C PRO A 210 -9.53 9.10 19.93
N GLN A 211 -8.62 8.35 19.27
CA GLN A 211 -7.49 7.71 19.96
C GLN A 211 -6.37 8.71 20.22
N LEU A 212 -5.88 8.72 21.45
CA LEU A 212 -4.79 9.60 21.90
C LEU A 212 -3.41 9.19 21.38
N ILE A 213 -3.28 7.96 20.89
CA ILE A 213 -2.02 7.38 20.39
C ILE A 213 -2.20 6.96 18.94
N PHE A 214 -1.10 6.86 18.20
CA PHE A 214 -1.09 6.45 16.78
C PHE A 214 -1.42 4.95 16.55
N LEU A 215 -2.01 4.27 17.55
CA LEU A 215 -2.50 2.92 17.41
C LEU A 215 -3.86 2.93 16.69
N PRO A 216 -4.06 2.15 15.62
CA PRO A 216 -5.35 2.08 14.94
C PRO A 216 -6.42 1.47 15.82
N LEU A 217 -7.67 1.80 15.61
CA LEU A 217 -8.78 1.07 16.23
C LEU A 217 -8.84 -0.36 15.65
N PRO A 218 -9.22 -1.37 16.45
CA PRO A 218 -9.25 -2.77 16.03
C PRO A 218 -10.45 -3.08 15.14
N VAL A 219 -10.42 -2.55 13.92
CA VAL A 219 -11.45 -2.75 12.89
C VAL A 219 -10.96 -3.79 11.89
N ALA A 220 -11.83 -4.73 11.51
CA ALA A 220 -11.52 -5.68 10.46
C ALA A 220 -11.39 -4.96 9.11
N CYS A 221 -10.26 -5.15 8.44
CA CYS A 221 -9.93 -4.51 7.18
C CYS A 221 -9.95 -5.50 6.01
N GLN A 222 -10.08 -4.96 4.80
CA GLN A 222 -10.07 -5.75 3.58
C GLN A 222 -9.17 -5.08 2.55
N VAL A 223 -8.49 -5.89 1.74
CA VAL A 223 -7.71 -5.46 0.58
C VAL A 223 -8.27 -6.15 -0.65
N TYR A 224 -8.57 -5.39 -1.69
CA TYR A 224 -9.04 -5.92 -2.97
C TYR A 224 -8.05 -5.55 -4.07
N TYR A 225 -7.56 -6.56 -4.79
CA TYR A 225 -6.72 -6.39 -5.96
C TYR A 225 -7.56 -6.66 -7.22
N GLY A 226 -7.73 -5.65 -8.05
CA GLY A 226 -8.42 -5.76 -9.33
C GLY A 226 -7.54 -6.41 -10.41
N PRO A 227 -8.14 -6.74 -11.57
CA PRO A 227 -7.39 -7.27 -12.69
C PRO A 227 -6.35 -6.27 -13.19
N PRO A 228 -5.17 -6.76 -13.68
CA PRO A 228 -4.16 -5.92 -14.28
C PRO A 228 -4.70 -5.12 -15.46
N MET A 229 -4.37 -3.85 -15.52
CA MET A 229 -4.70 -2.92 -16.60
C MET A 229 -3.41 -2.56 -17.35
N GLN A 230 -3.41 -2.67 -18.66
CA GLN A 230 -2.30 -2.30 -19.50
C GLN A 230 -2.69 -1.08 -20.35
N PHE A 231 -1.79 -0.11 -20.45
CA PHE A 231 -1.98 1.10 -21.23
C PHE A 231 -0.85 1.23 -22.26
N GLU A 232 -1.15 1.79 -23.41
CA GLU A 232 -0.19 2.01 -24.48
C GLU A 232 0.32 3.46 -24.47
N GLY A 233 1.64 3.62 -24.62
CA GLY A 233 2.31 4.92 -24.67
C GLY A 233 3.72 4.87 -24.12
N ASP A 234 4.37 6.02 -24.08
CA ASP A 234 5.75 6.18 -23.58
C ASP A 234 5.87 7.15 -22.38
N GLY A 235 4.74 7.72 -21.93
CA GLY A 235 4.65 8.69 -20.83
C GLY A 235 4.79 10.14 -21.26
N SER A 236 4.97 10.42 -22.56
CA SER A 236 5.01 11.77 -23.13
C SER A 236 3.66 12.27 -23.64
N GLU A 237 2.62 11.43 -23.55
CA GLU A 237 1.28 11.72 -24.04
C GLU A 237 0.75 13.05 -23.49
N PRO A 238 -0.10 13.74 -24.26
CA PRO A 238 -0.76 14.97 -23.80
C PRO A 238 -1.55 14.75 -22.52
N ASP A 239 -1.63 15.78 -21.67
CA ASP A 239 -2.29 15.67 -20.36
C ASP A 239 -3.73 15.12 -20.42
N HIS A 240 -4.50 15.45 -21.46
CA HIS A 240 -5.86 14.95 -21.61
C HIS A 240 -5.93 13.42 -21.82
N VAL A 241 -4.95 12.83 -22.53
CA VAL A 241 -4.86 11.37 -22.70
C VAL A 241 -4.48 10.71 -21.38
N ILE A 242 -3.49 11.28 -20.70
CA ILE A 242 -3.09 10.81 -19.36
C ILE A 242 -4.27 10.85 -18.39
N GLN A 243 -5.08 11.92 -18.42
CA GLN A 243 -6.27 12.03 -17.56
C GLN A 243 -7.34 10.98 -17.90
N GLN A 244 -7.52 10.64 -19.17
CA GLN A 244 -8.44 9.56 -19.56
C GLN A 244 -8.01 8.21 -18.97
N TYR A 245 -6.73 7.85 -19.07
CA TYR A 245 -6.20 6.62 -18.49
C TYR A 245 -6.32 6.61 -16.94
N ILE A 246 -6.07 7.76 -16.31
CA ILE A 246 -6.25 7.92 -14.84
C ILE A 246 -7.70 7.67 -14.45
N GLU A 247 -8.67 8.20 -15.19
CA GLU A 247 -10.09 8.01 -14.88
C GLU A 247 -10.52 6.52 -15.05
N GLU A 248 -9.94 5.78 -15.99
CA GLU A 248 -10.17 4.34 -16.10
C GLU A 248 -9.69 3.57 -14.85
N VAL A 249 -8.48 3.88 -14.38
CA VAL A 249 -7.95 3.29 -13.13
C VAL A 249 -8.83 3.69 -11.95
N ARG A 250 -9.20 4.96 -11.85
CA ARG A 250 -10.06 5.50 -10.79
C ARG A 250 -11.42 4.79 -10.75
N HIS A 251 -12.08 4.64 -11.89
CA HIS A 251 -13.36 3.91 -11.99
C HIS A 251 -13.21 2.44 -11.56
N SER A 252 -12.08 1.80 -11.90
CA SER A 252 -11.81 0.44 -11.43
C SER A 252 -11.69 0.38 -9.92
N MET A 253 -10.98 1.33 -9.30
CA MET A 253 -10.86 1.42 -7.84
C MET A 253 -12.21 1.73 -7.17
N GLU A 254 -13.02 2.62 -7.72
CA GLU A 254 -14.37 2.93 -7.21
C GLU A 254 -15.27 1.69 -7.20
N ARG A 255 -15.20 0.85 -8.25
CA ARG A 255 -15.92 -0.45 -8.28
C ARG A 255 -15.43 -1.39 -7.17
N LEU A 256 -14.11 -1.48 -6.96
CA LEU A 256 -13.55 -2.32 -5.89
C LEU A 256 -13.98 -1.81 -4.50
N ILE A 257 -13.97 -0.49 -4.29
CA ILE A 257 -14.43 0.13 -3.04
C ILE A 257 -15.92 -0.18 -2.82
N SER A 258 -16.77 0.02 -3.83
CA SER A 258 -18.20 -0.26 -3.72
C SER A 258 -18.45 -1.72 -3.41
N ALA A 259 -17.85 -2.65 -4.16
CA ALA A 259 -17.98 -4.08 -3.92
C ALA A 259 -17.50 -4.49 -2.51
N GLY A 260 -16.38 -3.92 -2.05
CA GLY A 260 -15.87 -4.17 -0.71
C GLY A 260 -16.78 -3.65 0.39
N LEU A 261 -17.39 -2.48 0.21
CA LEU A 261 -18.35 -1.91 1.17
C LEU A 261 -19.65 -2.73 1.21
N ASP A 262 -20.12 -3.20 0.06
CA ASP A 262 -21.35 -4.03 -0.04
C ASP A 262 -21.14 -5.41 0.59
N ALA A 263 -19.95 -6.00 0.43
CA ALA A 263 -19.60 -7.30 1.01
C ALA A 263 -19.31 -7.24 2.51
N ARG A 264 -19.23 -6.06 3.10
CA ARG A 264 -18.85 -5.88 4.49
C ARG A 264 -20.03 -6.18 5.44
N PRO A 265 -19.85 -6.95 6.52
CA PRO A 265 -20.90 -7.11 7.54
C PRO A 265 -21.22 -5.77 8.20
N ARG A 266 -22.46 -5.56 8.60
CA ARG A 266 -22.91 -4.30 9.24
C ARG A 266 -22.24 -4.01 10.59
N SER A 267 -21.69 -5.03 11.25
CA SER A 267 -20.85 -4.89 12.44
C SER A 267 -19.39 -5.07 12.08
N PHE A 268 -18.61 -4.00 12.14
CA PHE A 268 -17.22 -3.96 11.66
C PHE A 268 -16.19 -4.35 12.72
N MET A 269 -16.56 -4.34 13.99
CA MET A 269 -15.61 -4.61 15.07
C MET A 269 -15.45 -6.11 15.30
N PHE A 270 -14.20 -6.58 15.23
CA PHE A 270 -13.75 -7.90 15.66
C PHE A 270 -14.11 -9.13 14.81
N GLU A 271 -14.86 -9.00 13.71
CA GLU A 271 -15.15 -10.12 12.82
C GLU A 271 -14.25 -10.15 11.58
N ARG A 272 -13.76 -11.35 11.26
CA ARG A 272 -13.04 -11.63 10.02
C ARG A 272 -14.06 -12.04 8.95
N MET A 273 -13.95 -11.43 7.75
CA MET A 273 -14.76 -11.85 6.61
C MET A 273 -14.50 -13.32 6.26
N PRO A 274 -15.52 -14.07 5.85
CA PRO A 274 -15.33 -15.41 5.31
C PRO A 274 -14.43 -15.35 4.07
N ASP A 275 -13.51 -16.30 3.95
CA ASP A 275 -12.65 -16.45 2.78
C ASP A 275 -13.51 -16.99 1.63
N PRO A 276 -13.72 -16.22 0.53
CA PRO A 276 -14.58 -16.65 -0.57
C PRO A 276 -14.07 -17.92 -1.27
N LYS A 277 -12.78 -18.25 -1.16
CA LYS A 277 -12.22 -19.51 -1.70
C LYS A 277 -12.68 -20.76 -0.93
N LYS A 278 -13.22 -20.61 0.29
CA LYS A 278 -13.72 -21.74 1.09
C LYS A 278 -15.18 -22.08 0.81
N GLU A 279 -15.98 -21.18 0.26
CA GLU A 279 -17.39 -21.44 -0.05
C GLU A 279 -17.57 -22.30 -1.31
N HIS A 280 -16.59 -22.33 -2.23
CA HIS A 280 -16.64 -23.16 -3.44
C HIS A 280 -16.12 -24.59 -3.26
N ARG A 281 -15.78 -25.00 -2.03
CA ARG A 281 -15.34 -26.38 -1.71
C ARG A 281 -16.35 -27.17 -0.86
N ARG A 282 -17.61 -26.75 -0.85
CA ARG A 282 -18.69 -27.54 -0.26
C ARG A 282 -19.67 -28.05 -1.32
#